data_dec648ec953c611974f45e449c99a81d
#
_entry.id   dec648ec953c611974f45e449c99a81d
#
_cell.length_a   1.000
_cell.length_b   1.000
_cell.length_c   1.000
_cell.angle_alpha   90.00
_cell.angle_beta   90.00
_cell.angle_gamma   90.00
#
_symmetry.space_group_name_H-M   'P 1'
#
loop_
_entity.id
_entity.type
_entity.pdbx_description
1 polymer ?
#
loop_
_entity_poly.entity_id
_entity_poly.type
_entity_poly.pdbx_seq_one_letter_code
_entity_poly.pdbx_strand_id
1 'polypeptide(L)'
;MEKGITKPSILVVADDFTGANDAGVSLAQVGHTVDVAFEMPYRGDASVWVINSDSRAMDPKLAAMKITSLMSNLPLANNPPLVIKKIDSTLRGNIGAEIEALMKACGITGAVVAPAFPQAGRTTVAGECWVNGVRITETEFASDPKTPVLSARIADIIRLQTAIPCQPVTVSQLSHLSYEQPWIGVIDAQTDSDLDRIAAAVMQAKQPLLLVGSAGICDAVARRSAIMPPPTVLAIIGSMSGNRSTADRHTSFTPTYHTDIRRC
;
A
#
# COMPACT_ATOMS: atom_id res chain seq x y z
N MET A 1 30.32 -12.34 -10.53
CA MET A 1 29.11 -13.04 -10.04
C MET A 1 28.00 -12.02 -10.03
N GLU A 2 27.05 -12.11 -10.94
CA GLU A 2 25.84 -11.29 -10.86
C GLU A 2 25.11 -11.71 -9.56
N LYS A 3 24.95 -10.76 -8.61
CA LYS A 3 24.07 -10.98 -7.47
C LYS A 3 22.69 -11.22 -8.03
N GLY A 4 22.15 -12.42 -7.82
CA GLY A 4 20.78 -12.74 -8.21
C GLY A 4 19.85 -11.70 -7.59
N ILE A 5 18.93 -11.16 -8.39
CA ILE A 5 17.92 -10.21 -7.92
C ILE A 5 17.09 -10.95 -6.88
N THR A 6 17.20 -10.56 -5.62
CA THR A 6 16.37 -11.10 -4.55
C THR A 6 14.96 -10.53 -4.69
N LYS A 7 13.96 -11.39 -4.54
CA LYS A 7 12.55 -10.95 -4.54
C LYS A 7 12.18 -10.44 -3.14
N PRO A 8 11.38 -9.40 -3.02
CA PRO A 8 10.88 -8.98 -1.73
C PRO A 8 9.90 -10.02 -1.16
N SER A 9 9.78 -10.10 0.15
CA SER A 9 8.70 -10.84 0.83
C SER A 9 7.39 -10.03 0.87
N ILE A 10 7.52 -8.70 0.91
CA ILE A 10 6.40 -7.75 0.91
C ILE A 10 6.67 -6.69 -0.16
N LEU A 11 5.66 -6.44 -0.99
CA LEU A 11 5.64 -5.35 -1.96
C LEU A 11 4.52 -4.38 -1.60
N VAL A 12 4.85 -3.13 -1.33
CA VAL A 12 3.89 -2.05 -1.12
C VAL A 12 3.88 -1.15 -2.35
N VAL A 13 2.70 -0.86 -2.89
CA VAL A 13 2.53 0.15 -3.94
C VAL A 13 1.66 1.27 -3.39
N ALA A 14 2.26 2.43 -3.16
CA ALA A 14 1.61 3.61 -2.60
C ALA A 14 1.26 4.62 -3.70
N ASP A 15 0.14 5.32 -3.53
CA ASP A 15 -0.34 6.33 -4.47
C ASP A 15 0.28 7.71 -4.26
N ASP A 16 0.92 7.94 -3.12
CA ASP A 16 1.64 9.17 -2.81
C ASP A 16 2.91 8.96 -2.00
N PHE A 17 3.74 10.00 -1.97
CA PHE A 17 5.04 10.03 -1.29
C PHE A 17 4.92 9.79 0.23
N THR A 18 4.00 10.47 0.89
CA THR A 18 3.81 10.37 2.35
C THR A 18 3.40 8.96 2.73
N GLY A 19 2.42 8.40 2.01
CA GLY A 19 1.96 7.03 2.24
C GLY A 19 3.02 5.97 1.98
N ALA A 20 3.91 6.19 1.01
CA ALA A 20 5.04 5.30 0.77
C ALA A 20 6.00 5.28 1.96
N ASN A 21 6.37 6.47 2.47
CA ASN A 21 7.25 6.58 3.63
C ASN A 21 6.61 6.01 4.90
N ASP A 22 5.33 6.31 5.17
CA ASP A 22 4.62 5.78 6.34
C ASP A 22 4.64 4.25 6.36
N ALA A 23 4.30 3.62 5.23
CA ALA A 23 4.33 2.16 5.10
C ALA A 23 5.75 1.60 5.27
N GLY A 24 6.76 2.28 4.70
CA GLY A 24 8.16 1.90 4.84
C GLY A 24 8.62 1.95 6.30
N VAL A 25 8.30 3.02 7.01
CA VAL A 25 8.66 3.20 8.43
C VAL A 25 8.03 2.11 9.30
N SER A 26 6.73 1.84 9.13
CA SER A 26 6.04 0.82 9.92
C SER A 26 6.70 -0.55 9.81
N LEU A 27 7.10 -0.96 8.60
CA LEU A 27 7.76 -2.24 8.33
C LEU A 27 9.22 -2.24 8.80
N ALA A 28 9.92 -1.12 8.66
CA ALA A 28 11.29 -0.99 9.12
C ALA A 28 11.41 -1.07 10.65
N GLN A 29 10.47 -0.49 11.39
CA GLN A 29 10.44 -0.50 12.86
C GLN A 29 10.34 -1.90 13.46
N VAL A 30 9.85 -2.88 12.71
CA VAL A 30 9.71 -4.28 13.15
C VAL A 30 10.82 -5.21 12.63
N GLY A 31 11.89 -4.65 12.08
CA GLY A 31 13.12 -5.35 11.72
C GLY A 31 13.27 -5.72 10.25
N HIS A 32 12.33 -5.35 9.37
CA HIS A 32 12.52 -5.55 7.94
C HIS A 32 13.57 -4.60 7.37
N THR A 33 14.35 -5.07 6.40
CA THR A 33 15.09 -4.19 5.49
C THR A 33 14.09 -3.63 4.48
N VAL A 34 14.05 -2.31 4.32
CA VAL A 34 13.04 -1.64 3.49
C VAL A 34 13.70 -0.68 2.53
N ASP A 35 13.36 -0.79 1.26
CA ASP A 35 13.72 0.17 0.24
C ASP A 35 12.47 0.89 -0.27
N VAL A 36 12.52 2.22 -0.32
CA VAL A 36 11.45 3.05 -0.89
C VAL A 36 11.92 3.59 -2.23
N ALA A 37 11.30 3.11 -3.32
CA ALA A 37 11.66 3.46 -4.69
C ALA A 37 10.70 4.51 -5.27
N PHE A 38 11.26 5.54 -5.86
CA PHE A 38 10.54 6.63 -6.54
C PHE A 38 10.71 6.57 -8.06
N GLU A 39 11.68 5.80 -8.52
CA GLU A 39 12.00 5.62 -9.93
C GLU A 39 12.16 4.15 -10.29
N MET A 40 11.89 3.83 -11.56
CA MET A 40 12.03 2.47 -12.10
C MET A 40 13.02 2.49 -13.28
N PRO A 41 13.72 1.39 -13.53
CA PRO A 41 13.66 0.09 -12.86
C PRO A 41 14.38 0.10 -11.51
N TYR A 42 13.71 -0.45 -10.48
CA TYR A 42 14.30 -0.64 -9.17
C TYR A 42 14.90 -2.06 -9.04
N ARG A 43 16.09 -2.15 -8.46
CA ARG A 43 16.81 -3.42 -8.20
C ARG A 43 17.52 -3.32 -6.87
N GLY A 44 16.85 -3.74 -5.80
CA GLY A 44 17.41 -3.80 -4.45
C GLY A 44 17.42 -5.23 -3.91
N ASP A 45 17.98 -5.39 -2.72
CA ASP A 45 18.06 -6.64 -1.98
C ASP A 45 17.28 -6.60 -0.65
N ALA A 46 16.54 -5.53 -0.41
CA ALA A 46 15.68 -5.39 0.76
C ALA A 46 14.55 -6.43 0.76
N SER A 47 14.17 -6.88 1.96
CA SER A 47 13.06 -7.83 2.15
C SER A 47 11.69 -7.21 1.86
N VAL A 48 11.59 -5.89 1.93
CA VAL A 48 10.39 -5.12 1.63
C VAL A 48 10.71 -4.05 0.59
N TRP A 49 9.90 -4.01 -0.47
CA TRP A 49 9.97 -2.94 -1.46
C TRP A 49 8.70 -2.09 -1.37
N VAL A 50 8.90 -0.78 -1.26
CA VAL A 50 7.83 0.21 -1.29
C VAL A 50 7.99 1.05 -2.55
N ILE A 51 7.01 1.00 -3.44
CA ILE A 51 7.01 1.74 -4.70
C ILE A 51 6.05 2.91 -4.60
N ASN A 52 6.53 4.13 -4.77
CA ASN A 52 5.67 5.29 -4.92
C ASN A 52 5.23 5.44 -6.37
N SER A 53 3.94 5.31 -6.66
CA SER A 53 3.41 5.54 -7.99
C SER A 53 3.13 7.01 -8.30
N ASP A 54 2.97 7.83 -7.26
CA ASP A 54 2.60 9.25 -7.38
C ASP A 54 1.38 9.48 -8.31
N SER A 55 0.36 8.63 -8.13
CA SER A 55 -0.79 8.50 -9.02
C SER A 55 -2.08 9.07 -8.45
N ARG A 56 -2.10 9.50 -7.17
CA ARG A 56 -3.31 9.93 -6.46
C ARG A 56 -4.12 10.99 -7.21
N ALA A 57 -3.44 11.99 -7.79
CA ALA A 57 -4.06 13.11 -8.48
C ALA A 57 -4.12 12.94 -10.01
N MET A 58 -3.78 11.76 -10.53
CA MET A 58 -3.83 11.46 -11.97
C MET A 58 -5.26 11.16 -12.42
N ASP A 59 -5.50 11.19 -13.73
CA ASP A 59 -6.67 10.55 -14.33
C ASP A 59 -6.66 9.04 -14.04
N PRO A 60 -7.81 8.39 -13.77
CA PRO A 60 -7.87 6.98 -13.43
C PRO A 60 -7.21 6.04 -14.45
N LYS A 61 -7.33 6.33 -15.76
CA LYS A 61 -6.69 5.52 -16.81
C LYS A 61 -5.17 5.68 -16.78
N LEU A 62 -4.69 6.91 -16.57
CA LEU A 62 -3.26 7.18 -16.46
C LEU A 62 -2.68 6.55 -15.20
N ALA A 63 -3.40 6.59 -14.08
CA ALA A 63 -3.01 5.90 -12.85
C ALA A 63 -2.87 4.37 -13.07
N ALA A 64 -3.86 3.73 -13.69
CA ALA A 64 -3.82 2.30 -14.02
C ALA A 64 -2.64 1.95 -14.95
N MET A 65 -2.41 2.77 -15.98
CA MET A 65 -1.25 2.59 -16.89
C MET A 65 0.08 2.74 -16.15
N LYS A 66 0.17 3.71 -15.23
CA LYS A 66 1.36 3.92 -14.41
C LYS A 66 1.65 2.68 -13.54
N ILE A 67 0.63 2.16 -12.85
CA ILE A 67 0.74 0.92 -12.06
C ILE A 67 1.21 -0.25 -12.94
N THR A 68 0.58 -0.46 -14.09
CA THR A 68 0.95 -1.54 -15.02
C THR A 68 2.41 -1.41 -15.47
N SER A 69 2.84 -0.20 -15.81
CA SER A 69 4.23 0.09 -16.21
C SER A 69 5.23 -0.17 -15.07
N LEU A 70 4.90 0.25 -13.84
CA LEU A 70 5.75 -0.01 -12.68
C LEU A 70 5.91 -1.51 -12.43
N MET A 71 4.81 -2.25 -12.47
CA MET A 71 4.80 -3.69 -12.20
C MET A 71 5.53 -4.51 -13.28
N SER A 72 5.46 -4.11 -14.55
CA SER A 72 6.17 -4.81 -15.64
C SER A 72 7.70 -4.74 -15.54
N ASN A 73 8.21 -3.79 -14.77
CA ASN A 73 9.64 -3.62 -14.52
C ASN A 73 10.14 -4.38 -13.26
N LEU A 74 9.25 -5.07 -12.55
CA LEU A 74 9.59 -5.80 -11.34
C LEU A 74 9.76 -7.31 -11.61
N PRO A 75 10.75 -7.98 -11.02
CA PRO A 75 10.99 -9.40 -11.21
C PRO A 75 10.08 -10.27 -10.33
N LEU A 76 8.76 -10.17 -10.51
CA LEU A 76 7.76 -10.81 -9.64
C LEU A 76 7.27 -12.19 -10.12
N ALA A 77 7.84 -12.76 -11.21
CA ALA A 77 7.37 -14.02 -11.79
C ALA A 77 7.38 -15.20 -10.79
N ASN A 78 6.34 -16.03 -10.83
CA ASN A 78 6.17 -17.36 -10.22
C ASN A 78 5.97 -17.49 -8.70
N ASN A 79 5.96 -16.45 -7.93
CA ASN A 79 5.47 -16.46 -6.53
C ASN A 79 5.38 -15.00 -6.09
N PRO A 80 4.22 -14.36 -6.21
CA PRO A 80 4.10 -12.96 -5.81
C PRO A 80 4.36 -12.85 -4.30
N PRO A 81 5.08 -11.79 -3.86
CA PRO A 81 5.16 -11.44 -2.45
C PRO A 81 3.77 -11.15 -1.89
N LEU A 82 3.66 -10.89 -0.59
CA LEU A 82 2.47 -10.20 -0.08
C LEU A 82 2.41 -8.82 -0.73
N VAL A 83 1.39 -8.60 -1.57
CA VAL A 83 1.20 -7.32 -2.27
C VAL A 83 0.22 -6.45 -1.49
N ILE A 84 0.66 -5.24 -1.14
CA ILE A 84 -0.15 -4.25 -0.45
C ILE A 84 -0.33 -3.04 -1.36
N LYS A 85 -1.59 -2.67 -1.66
CA LYS A 85 -1.91 -1.37 -2.23
C LYS A 85 -2.16 -0.39 -1.09
N LYS A 86 -1.21 0.52 -0.87
CA LYS A 86 -1.35 1.60 0.11
C LYS A 86 -2.15 2.73 -0.51
N ILE A 87 -3.27 3.06 0.15
CA ILE A 87 -4.20 4.12 -0.26
C ILE A 87 -4.34 5.17 0.84
N ASP A 88 -4.97 6.27 0.52
CA ASP A 88 -5.37 7.29 1.49
C ASP A 88 -6.48 6.78 2.42
N SER A 89 -6.36 7.03 3.73
CA SER A 89 -7.37 6.64 4.73
C SER A 89 -8.67 7.41 4.60
N THR A 90 -8.67 8.50 3.83
CA THR A 90 -9.85 9.32 3.50
C THR A 90 -10.37 9.07 2.08
N LEU A 91 -9.96 7.96 1.45
CA LEU A 91 -10.48 7.45 0.18
C LEU A 91 -10.26 8.35 -1.03
N ARG A 92 -9.30 9.28 -0.99
CA ARG A 92 -8.91 10.09 -2.15
C ARG A 92 -8.09 9.25 -3.13
N GLY A 93 -8.21 9.56 -4.42
CA GLY A 93 -7.38 8.96 -5.47
C GLY A 93 -8.09 7.91 -6.32
N ASN A 94 -7.29 7.11 -7.01
CA ASN A 94 -7.73 6.21 -8.07
C ASN A 94 -7.85 4.76 -7.61
N ILE A 95 -8.53 4.54 -6.46
CA ILE A 95 -8.52 3.27 -5.72
C ILE A 95 -8.92 2.08 -6.59
N GLY A 96 -10.07 2.15 -7.27
CA GLY A 96 -10.60 1.05 -8.07
C GLY A 96 -9.74 0.75 -9.30
N ALA A 97 -9.28 1.79 -10.01
CA ALA A 97 -8.45 1.64 -11.20
C ALA A 97 -7.08 1.03 -10.87
N GLU A 98 -6.48 1.44 -9.75
CA GLU A 98 -5.18 0.94 -9.33
C GLU A 98 -5.25 -0.47 -8.74
N ILE A 99 -6.34 -0.82 -8.03
CA ILE A 99 -6.60 -2.21 -7.59
C ILE A 99 -6.67 -3.13 -8.81
N GLU A 100 -7.50 -2.79 -9.81
CA GLU A 100 -7.65 -3.61 -11.01
C GLU A 100 -6.32 -3.79 -11.75
N ALA A 101 -5.55 -2.71 -11.90
CA ALA A 101 -4.24 -2.75 -12.55
C ALA A 101 -3.25 -3.67 -11.81
N LEU A 102 -3.20 -3.59 -10.46
CA LEU A 102 -2.35 -4.45 -9.64
C LEU A 102 -2.78 -5.90 -9.68
N MET A 103 -4.09 -6.19 -9.56
CA MET A 103 -4.61 -7.54 -9.65
C MET A 103 -4.21 -8.20 -10.97
N LYS A 104 -4.38 -7.49 -12.09
CA LYS A 104 -3.97 -7.96 -13.42
C LYS A 104 -2.46 -8.18 -13.53
N ALA A 105 -1.67 -7.21 -13.07
CA ALA A 105 -0.22 -7.27 -13.19
C ALA A 105 0.41 -8.38 -12.32
N CYS A 106 -0.19 -8.69 -11.17
CA CYS A 106 0.29 -9.73 -10.25
C CYS A 106 -0.37 -11.10 -10.46
N GLY A 107 -1.37 -11.23 -11.35
CA GLY A 107 -2.14 -12.47 -11.52
C GLY A 107 -2.97 -12.83 -10.28
N ILE A 108 -3.43 -11.83 -9.51
CA ILE A 108 -4.23 -11.99 -8.30
C ILE A 108 -5.71 -11.81 -8.64
N THR A 109 -6.56 -12.72 -8.19
CA THR A 109 -8.00 -12.70 -8.46
C THR A 109 -8.86 -12.10 -7.35
N GLY A 110 -8.32 -11.96 -6.14
CA GLY A 110 -9.05 -11.40 -5.00
C GLY A 110 -8.34 -10.20 -4.38
N ALA A 111 -9.09 -9.14 -4.06
CA ALA A 111 -8.60 -8.00 -3.29
C ALA A 111 -9.43 -7.81 -2.01
N VAL A 112 -8.74 -7.53 -0.90
CA VAL A 112 -9.33 -7.22 0.40
C VAL A 112 -9.05 -5.77 0.74
N VAL A 113 -10.10 -4.97 0.90
CA VAL A 113 -10.03 -3.53 1.13
C VAL A 113 -10.41 -3.22 2.58
N ALA A 114 -9.45 -2.71 3.35
CA ALA A 114 -9.60 -2.29 4.74
C ALA A 114 -8.91 -0.93 4.95
N PRO A 115 -9.54 0.19 4.59
CA PRO A 115 -8.93 1.50 4.60
C PRO A 115 -8.84 2.15 5.97
N ALA A 116 -9.41 1.55 7.01
CA ALA A 116 -9.47 2.12 8.35
C ALA A 116 -8.07 2.45 8.91
N PHE A 117 -8.03 3.50 9.70
CA PHE A 117 -6.89 3.92 10.50
C PHE A 117 -7.39 4.45 11.85
N PRO A 118 -7.70 3.53 12.78
CA PRO A 118 -8.35 3.88 14.05
C PRO A 118 -7.57 4.91 14.88
N GLN A 119 -6.24 4.82 14.90
CA GLN A 119 -5.38 5.77 15.62
C GLN A 119 -5.53 7.21 15.10
N ALA A 120 -5.93 7.38 13.83
CA ALA A 120 -6.21 8.67 13.23
C ALA A 120 -7.71 8.98 13.14
N GLY A 121 -8.56 8.24 13.86
CA GLY A 121 -10.02 8.42 13.89
C GLY A 121 -10.75 7.98 12.60
N ARG A 122 -10.12 7.17 11.72
CA ARG A 122 -10.76 6.65 10.51
C ARG A 122 -11.21 5.22 10.75
N THR A 123 -12.51 4.97 10.59
CA THR A 123 -13.09 3.64 10.78
C THR A 123 -13.96 3.25 9.59
N THR A 124 -14.20 1.95 9.44
CA THR A 124 -15.15 1.42 8.46
C THR A 124 -16.25 0.67 9.19
N VAL A 125 -17.49 1.12 8.98
CA VAL A 125 -18.69 0.56 9.61
C VAL A 125 -19.77 0.35 8.55
N ALA A 126 -20.27 -0.86 8.42
CA ALA A 126 -21.27 -1.23 7.40
C ALA A 126 -20.83 -0.87 5.96
N GLY A 127 -19.53 -0.98 5.66
CA GLY A 127 -18.94 -0.63 4.37
C GLY A 127 -18.81 0.86 4.11
N GLU A 128 -19.07 1.71 5.10
CA GLU A 128 -18.95 3.17 5.03
C GLU A 128 -17.71 3.67 5.79
N CYS A 129 -17.06 4.69 5.23
CA CYS A 129 -15.92 5.36 5.85
C CYS A 129 -16.38 6.48 6.77
N TRP A 130 -15.88 6.47 8.00
CA TRP A 130 -16.14 7.45 9.04
C TRP A 130 -14.84 8.12 9.49
N VAL A 131 -14.92 9.41 9.76
CA VAL A 131 -13.81 10.24 10.25
C VAL A 131 -14.25 10.89 11.56
N ASN A 132 -13.60 10.51 12.67
CA ASN A 132 -13.95 11.01 14.01
C ASN A 132 -15.45 10.88 14.34
N GLY A 133 -16.07 9.78 13.93
CA GLY A 133 -17.50 9.52 14.17
C GLY A 133 -18.47 10.24 13.22
N VAL A 134 -17.97 10.94 12.20
CA VAL A 134 -18.77 11.62 11.16
C VAL A 134 -18.56 10.89 9.83
N ARG A 135 -19.60 10.77 9.01
CA ARG A 135 -19.44 10.21 7.65
C ARG A 135 -18.49 11.05 6.83
N ILE A 136 -17.60 10.41 6.07
CA ILE A 136 -16.59 11.14 5.30
C ILE A 136 -17.18 12.16 4.33
N THR A 137 -18.38 11.93 3.80
CA THR A 137 -19.11 12.86 2.93
C THR A 137 -19.65 14.10 3.64
N GLU A 138 -19.60 14.14 4.96
CA GLU A 138 -20.01 15.27 5.80
C GLU A 138 -18.78 16.04 6.34
N THR A 139 -17.60 15.72 5.84
CA THR A 139 -16.31 16.32 6.23
C THR A 139 -15.70 17.12 5.07
N GLU A 140 -14.61 17.82 5.32
CA GLU A 140 -13.84 18.55 4.32
C GLU A 140 -13.39 17.71 3.13
N PHE A 141 -13.26 16.39 3.28
CA PHE A 141 -12.85 15.49 2.20
C PHE A 141 -13.87 15.38 1.07
N ALA A 142 -15.14 15.64 1.33
CA ALA A 142 -16.17 15.70 0.29
C ALA A 142 -15.96 16.85 -0.71
N SER A 143 -15.27 17.91 -0.28
CA SER A 143 -14.98 19.10 -1.08
C SER A 143 -13.49 19.27 -1.41
N ASP A 144 -12.69 18.19 -1.33
CA ASP A 144 -11.29 18.25 -1.73
C ASP A 144 -11.16 18.73 -3.20
N PRO A 145 -10.39 19.78 -3.48
CA PRO A 145 -10.37 20.42 -4.80
C PRO A 145 -9.75 19.54 -5.90
N LYS A 146 -8.96 18.53 -5.55
CA LYS A 146 -8.30 17.63 -6.52
C LYS A 146 -9.00 16.29 -6.64
N THR A 147 -9.43 15.73 -5.50
CA THR A 147 -9.97 14.36 -5.41
C THR A 147 -11.13 14.32 -4.42
N PRO A 148 -12.29 14.94 -4.74
CA PRO A 148 -13.44 14.96 -3.85
C PRO A 148 -13.97 13.56 -3.59
N VAL A 149 -14.34 13.26 -2.35
CA VAL A 149 -14.92 11.98 -1.95
C VAL A 149 -16.44 12.02 -2.14
N LEU A 150 -16.92 11.32 -3.16
CA LEU A 150 -18.31 11.42 -3.62
C LEU A 150 -19.29 10.49 -2.87
N SER A 151 -18.80 9.51 -2.13
CA SER A 151 -19.62 8.57 -1.37
C SER A 151 -18.90 8.18 -0.07
N ALA A 152 -19.69 7.94 0.99
CA ALA A 152 -19.16 7.30 2.18
C ALA A 152 -18.98 5.78 1.98
N ARG A 153 -19.75 5.18 1.08
CA ARG A 153 -19.67 3.75 0.78
C ARG A 153 -18.44 3.44 -0.07
N ILE A 154 -17.51 2.71 0.50
CA ILE A 154 -16.22 2.36 -0.13
C ILE A 154 -16.43 1.60 -1.43
N ALA A 155 -17.38 0.65 -1.46
CA ALA A 155 -17.70 -0.12 -2.66
C ALA A 155 -18.19 0.76 -3.82
N ASP A 156 -18.92 1.84 -3.55
CA ASP A 156 -19.41 2.74 -4.58
C ASP A 156 -18.27 3.54 -5.21
N ILE A 157 -17.31 4.01 -4.39
CA ILE A 157 -16.11 4.69 -4.89
C ILE A 157 -15.31 3.76 -5.81
N ILE A 158 -15.11 2.52 -5.41
CA ILE A 158 -14.36 1.53 -6.18
C ILE A 158 -15.06 1.23 -7.52
N ARG A 159 -16.37 1.03 -7.50
CA ARG A 159 -17.19 0.73 -8.70
C ARG A 159 -17.21 1.84 -9.75
N LEU A 160 -16.95 3.09 -9.36
CA LEU A 160 -16.80 4.20 -10.32
C LEU A 160 -15.59 4.03 -11.23
N GLN A 161 -14.61 3.20 -10.85
CA GLN A 161 -13.31 3.12 -11.51
C GLN A 161 -12.97 1.72 -12.03
N THR A 162 -13.75 0.69 -11.69
CA THR A 162 -13.55 -0.69 -12.14
C THR A 162 -14.86 -1.45 -12.28
N ALA A 163 -14.91 -2.37 -13.23
CA ALA A 163 -16.04 -3.29 -13.42
C ALA A 163 -15.95 -4.56 -12.54
N ILE A 164 -14.84 -4.76 -11.79
CA ILE A 164 -14.71 -5.91 -10.90
C ILE A 164 -15.78 -5.84 -9.81
N PRO A 165 -16.54 -6.93 -9.57
CA PRO A 165 -17.54 -6.96 -8.49
C PRO A 165 -16.93 -6.57 -7.16
N CYS A 166 -17.51 -5.56 -6.49
CA CYS A 166 -17.07 -5.07 -5.20
C CYS A 166 -18.23 -5.10 -4.20
N GLN A 167 -18.01 -5.74 -3.04
CA GLN A 167 -19.06 -5.91 -2.04
C GLN A 167 -18.48 -5.99 -0.62
N PRO A 168 -19.27 -5.69 0.41
CA PRO A 168 -18.88 -5.97 1.79
C PRO A 168 -18.69 -7.46 2.02
N VAL A 169 -17.63 -7.83 2.72
CA VAL A 169 -17.34 -9.21 3.15
C VAL A 169 -16.83 -9.21 4.57
N THR A 170 -16.88 -10.37 5.23
CA THR A 170 -16.31 -10.57 6.56
C THR A 170 -15.03 -11.40 6.48
N VAL A 171 -14.19 -11.32 7.50
CA VAL A 171 -12.96 -12.13 7.59
C VAL A 171 -13.27 -13.63 7.46
N SER A 172 -14.36 -14.10 8.09
CA SER A 172 -14.75 -15.52 8.01
C SER A 172 -15.16 -15.97 6.60
N GLN A 173 -15.66 -15.07 5.78
CA GLN A 173 -16.04 -15.39 4.39
C GLN A 173 -14.83 -15.54 3.45
N LEU A 174 -13.66 -14.96 3.80
CA LEU A 174 -12.47 -15.01 2.93
C LEU A 174 -12.03 -16.43 2.57
N SER A 175 -12.17 -17.37 3.50
CA SER A 175 -11.81 -18.79 3.27
C SER A 175 -12.78 -19.55 2.35
N HIS A 176 -13.94 -18.97 2.04
CA HIS A 176 -15.01 -19.57 1.26
C HIS A 176 -15.26 -18.87 -0.09
N LEU A 177 -14.54 -17.79 -0.37
CA LEU A 177 -14.66 -17.07 -1.65
C LEU A 177 -14.06 -17.90 -2.79
N SER A 178 -14.73 -17.86 -3.95
CA SER A 178 -14.19 -18.45 -5.17
C SER A 178 -13.09 -17.56 -5.74
N TYR A 179 -12.06 -18.18 -6.29
CA TYR A 179 -10.95 -17.50 -6.97
C TYR A 179 -11.03 -17.66 -8.51
N GLU A 180 -12.15 -18.14 -9.02
CA GLU A 180 -12.34 -18.33 -10.48
C GLU A 180 -12.59 -17.02 -11.23
N GLN A 181 -13.21 -16.06 -10.55
CA GLN A 181 -13.49 -14.74 -11.11
C GLN A 181 -12.93 -13.66 -10.21
N PRO A 182 -12.45 -12.53 -10.78
CA PRO A 182 -11.97 -11.40 -9.97
C PRO A 182 -13.06 -10.84 -9.06
N TRP A 183 -12.70 -10.52 -7.81
CA TRP A 183 -13.58 -9.90 -6.83
C TRP A 183 -12.82 -8.92 -5.93
N ILE A 184 -13.56 -7.96 -5.36
CA ILE A 184 -13.07 -7.00 -4.36
C ILE A 184 -13.99 -7.09 -3.14
N GLY A 185 -13.43 -7.37 -1.97
CA GLY A 185 -14.15 -7.45 -0.70
C GLY A 185 -13.79 -6.28 0.22
N VAL A 186 -14.78 -5.51 0.66
CA VAL A 186 -14.59 -4.46 1.66
C VAL A 186 -14.87 -5.04 3.03
N ILE A 187 -13.94 -4.88 3.98
CA ILE A 187 -14.07 -5.40 5.34
C ILE A 187 -14.10 -4.24 6.32
N ASP A 188 -15.09 -4.29 7.23
CA ASP A 188 -15.20 -3.33 8.32
C ASP A 188 -14.07 -3.48 9.34
N ALA A 189 -13.57 -2.33 9.81
CA ALA A 189 -12.60 -2.26 10.88
C ALA A 189 -12.78 -0.97 11.68
N GLN A 190 -12.87 -1.09 12.99
CA GLN A 190 -13.02 0.03 13.92
C GLN A 190 -11.84 0.12 14.88
N THR A 191 -11.09 -0.97 15.04
CA THR A 191 -9.96 -1.09 15.95
C THR A 191 -8.72 -1.65 15.25
N ASP A 192 -7.54 -1.45 15.84
CA ASP A 192 -6.31 -2.09 15.37
C ASP A 192 -6.40 -3.62 15.43
N SER A 193 -7.13 -4.17 16.41
CA SER A 193 -7.39 -5.61 16.48
C SER A 193 -8.20 -6.14 15.31
N ASP A 194 -9.11 -5.34 14.74
CA ASP A 194 -9.84 -5.72 13.53
C ASP A 194 -8.88 -5.80 12.34
N LEU A 195 -8.01 -4.79 12.18
CA LEU A 195 -6.99 -4.77 11.15
C LEU A 195 -6.00 -5.93 11.28
N ASP A 196 -5.60 -6.28 12.51
CA ASP A 196 -4.73 -7.43 12.77
C ASP A 196 -5.39 -8.75 12.34
N ARG A 197 -6.69 -8.92 12.57
CA ARG A 197 -7.45 -10.10 12.10
C ARG A 197 -7.54 -10.16 10.58
N ILE A 198 -7.75 -9.02 9.94
CA ILE A 198 -7.80 -8.92 8.47
C ILE A 198 -6.43 -9.26 7.88
N ALA A 199 -5.36 -8.64 8.36
CA ALA A 199 -3.99 -8.91 7.92
C ALA A 199 -3.64 -10.40 8.08
N ALA A 200 -3.97 -11.00 9.23
CA ALA A 200 -3.76 -12.43 9.46
C ALA A 200 -4.46 -13.31 8.44
N ALA A 201 -5.74 -13.04 8.17
CA ALA A 201 -6.53 -13.83 7.24
C ALA A 201 -5.99 -13.76 5.82
N VAL A 202 -5.55 -12.56 5.38
CA VAL A 202 -4.94 -12.39 4.06
C VAL A 202 -3.58 -13.09 3.97
N MET A 203 -2.72 -12.93 4.99
CA MET A 203 -1.39 -13.57 5.01
C MET A 203 -1.46 -15.10 5.08
N GLN A 204 -2.56 -15.67 5.60
CA GLN A 204 -2.80 -17.12 5.71
C GLN A 204 -3.67 -17.67 4.59
N ALA A 205 -4.10 -16.85 3.64
CA ALA A 205 -4.95 -17.26 2.55
C ALA A 205 -4.25 -18.31 1.66
N LYS A 206 -5.01 -19.31 1.18
CA LYS A 206 -4.49 -20.37 0.31
C LYS A 206 -4.04 -19.86 -1.06
N GLN A 207 -4.63 -18.80 -1.51
CA GLN A 207 -4.31 -18.12 -2.77
C GLN A 207 -3.85 -16.69 -2.47
N PRO A 208 -2.94 -16.14 -3.24
CA PRO A 208 -2.51 -14.75 -3.08
C PRO A 208 -3.70 -13.78 -3.15
N LEU A 209 -3.78 -12.87 -2.20
CA LEU A 209 -4.76 -11.79 -2.16
C LEU A 209 -4.04 -10.43 -2.18
N LEU A 210 -4.59 -9.48 -2.91
CA LEU A 210 -4.16 -8.09 -2.83
C LEU A 210 -4.75 -7.47 -1.56
N LEU A 211 -3.89 -7.04 -0.66
CA LEU A 211 -4.31 -6.30 0.54
C LEU A 211 -4.31 -4.80 0.26
N VAL A 212 -5.45 -4.14 0.47
CA VAL A 212 -5.63 -2.73 0.15
C VAL A 212 -6.03 -1.98 1.41
N GLY A 213 -5.30 -0.91 1.73
CA GLY A 213 -5.67 -0.07 2.87
C GLY A 213 -4.70 1.07 3.14
N SER A 214 -4.90 1.71 4.27
CA SER A 214 -4.12 2.88 4.71
C SER A 214 -2.92 2.49 5.57
N ALA A 215 -2.34 3.45 6.31
CA ALA A 215 -1.29 3.18 7.29
C ALA A 215 -1.73 2.11 8.31
N GLY A 216 -2.98 2.12 8.75
CA GLY A 216 -3.47 1.15 9.73
C GLY A 216 -3.28 -0.32 9.32
N ILE A 217 -3.53 -0.66 8.04
CA ILE A 217 -3.29 -2.03 7.56
C ILE A 217 -1.80 -2.33 7.38
N CYS A 218 -0.98 -1.34 7.02
CA CYS A 218 0.47 -1.50 6.97
C CYS A 218 1.03 -1.79 8.37
N ASP A 219 0.55 -1.09 9.40
CA ASP A 219 0.91 -1.33 10.79
C ASP A 219 0.49 -2.73 11.27
N ALA A 220 -0.70 -3.19 10.87
CA ALA A 220 -1.17 -4.53 11.19
C ALA A 220 -0.29 -5.62 10.53
N VAL A 221 0.10 -5.44 9.27
CA VAL A 221 1.05 -6.33 8.59
C VAL A 221 2.41 -6.28 9.28
N ALA A 222 2.91 -5.10 9.64
CA ALA A 222 4.17 -4.93 10.35
C ALA A 222 4.17 -5.72 11.67
N ARG A 223 3.16 -5.55 12.51
CA ARG A 223 3.04 -6.30 13.79
C ARG A 223 3.07 -7.82 13.59
N ARG A 224 2.51 -8.33 12.47
CA ARG A 224 2.41 -9.76 12.18
C ARG A 224 3.64 -10.34 11.49
N SER A 225 4.38 -9.52 10.79
CA SER A 225 5.61 -9.93 10.08
C SER A 225 6.88 -9.57 10.83
N ALA A 226 6.77 -9.14 12.09
CA ALA A 226 7.90 -8.70 12.90
C ALA A 226 9.02 -9.73 12.93
N ILE A 227 10.22 -9.28 12.57
CA ILE A 227 11.46 -10.04 12.68
C ILE A 227 12.12 -9.57 13.97
N MET A 228 12.50 -10.47 14.89
CA MET A 228 13.19 -10.11 16.14
C MET A 228 14.48 -9.34 15.78
N PRO A 229 14.76 -8.18 16.43
CA PRO A 229 15.57 -7.15 15.83
C PRO A 229 17.07 -7.41 15.81
N PRO A 230 17.77 -6.97 14.76
CA PRO A 230 18.84 -6.00 14.91
C PRO A 230 18.35 -4.60 14.49
N PRO A 231 19.11 -3.52 14.83
CA PRO A 231 18.66 -2.15 14.57
C PRO A 231 18.41 -1.92 13.08
N THR A 232 17.26 -1.35 12.79
CA THR A 232 16.77 -1.15 11.43
C THR A 232 17.40 0.09 10.82
N VAL A 233 17.94 -0.03 9.62
CA VAL A 233 18.34 1.10 8.78
C VAL A 233 17.30 1.28 7.70
N LEU A 234 16.60 2.39 7.69
CA LEU A 234 15.74 2.81 6.59
C LEU A 234 16.61 3.54 5.57
N ALA A 235 16.79 2.95 4.39
CA ALA A 235 17.41 3.62 3.26
C ALA A 235 16.32 4.21 2.36
N ILE A 236 16.25 5.54 2.26
CA ILE A 236 15.38 6.25 1.32
C ILE A 236 16.25 6.61 0.11
N ILE A 237 16.01 5.94 -1.03
CA ILE A 237 16.71 6.21 -2.27
C ILE A 237 15.80 7.06 -3.14
N GLY A 238 16.03 8.37 -3.16
CA GLY A 238 15.40 9.32 -4.06
C GLY A 238 16.41 9.90 -5.01
N SER A 239 16.17 9.86 -6.32
CA SER A 239 16.92 10.68 -7.27
C SER A 239 16.10 11.95 -7.55
N MET A 240 16.67 13.10 -7.22
CA MET A 240 16.16 14.38 -7.72
C MET A 240 16.65 14.52 -9.15
N SER A 241 15.76 14.39 -10.13
CA SER A 241 16.07 14.74 -11.53
C SER A 241 16.16 16.26 -11.65
N GLY A 242 17.26 16.83 -11.18
CA GLY A 242 17.68 18.17 -11.52
C GLY A 242 18.53 18.08 -12.78
N ASN A 243 18.23 18.88 -13.80
CA ASN A 243 19.07 19.10 -14.97
C ASN A 243 20.54 19.15 -14.57
N ARG A 244 21.29 18.09 -14.87
CA ARG A 244 22.76 18.12 -14.73
C ARG A 244 23.31 18.83 -15.95
N SER A 245 23.67 20.10 -15.77
CA SER A 245 24.76 20.69 -16.55
C SER A 245 26.04 19.94 -16.13
N THR A 246 26.72 19.46 -17.16
CA THR A 246 28.02 18.80 -17.07
C THR A 246 29.03 19.67 -16.33
N ALA A 247 29.38 19.30 -15.10
CA ALA A 247 30.71 19.43 -14.49
C ALA A 247 30.62 19.00 -13.00
N ASP A 248 31.40 18.04 -12.70
CA ASP A 248 32.21 17.77 -11.52
C ASP A 248 32.02 16.44 -10.82
N ARG A 249 33.20 15.85 -10.71
CA ARG A 249 33.54 14.52 -10.21
C ARG A 249 33.49 14.45 -8.69
N HIS A 250 33.15 13.26 -8.20
CA HIS A 250 33.54 12.67 -6.92
C HIS A 250 33.39 13.52 -5.64
N THR A 251 32.31 13.25 -4.91
CA THR A 251 32.36 13.16 -3.45
C THR A 251 31.31 12.16 -2.99
N SER A 252 31.77 11.04 -2.42
CA SER A 252 30.95 10.11 -1.66
C SER A 252 30.52 10.80 -0.37
N PHE A 253 29.23 11.07 -0.24
CA PHE A 253 28.67 11.57 1.01
C PHE A 253 28.04 10.38 1.74
N THR A 254 28.65 9.99 2.86
CA THR A 254 28.07 9.06 3.81
C THR A 254 27.53 9.89 4.97
N PRO A 255 26.21 10.09 5.12
CA PRO A 255 25.68 10.72 6.31
C PRO A 255 25.56 9.68 7.41
N THR A 256 26.39 9.80 8.43
CA THR A 256 26.25 9.11 9.72
C THR A 256 25.29 9.92 10.59
N TYR A 257 24.08 9.43 10.84
CA TYR A 257 23.22 9.98 11.86
C TYR A 257 23.28 9.10 13.10
N HIS A 258 23.87 9.62 14.16
CA HIS A 258 23.68 9.13 15.51
C HIS A 258 22.38 9.72 16.07
N THR A 259 21.38 8.87 16.32
CA THR A 259 20.23 9.26 17.14
C THR A 259 20.31 8.53 18.47
N ASP A 260 20.79 9.24 19.49
CA ASP A 260 20.55 8.88 20.90
C ASP A 260 19.08 9.21 21.22
N ILE A 261 18.23 8.20 21.27
CA ILE A 261 16.89 8.34 21.86
C ILE A 261 16.99 7.90 23.31
N ARG A 262 17.11 8.86 24.21
CA ARG A 262 16.88 8.62 25.64
C ARG A 262 15.39 8.42 25.88
N ARG A 263 15.10 7.32 26.60
CA ARG A 263 13.76 7.01 27.11
C ARG A 263 13.25 8.14 28.03
N CYS A 264 12.03 8.59 27.81
CA CYS A 264 11.10 9.04 28.84
C CYS A 264 9.81 8.25 28.71
#